data_b0f8378e924eb143c026235eb639e555
#
_entry.id   b0f8378e924eb143c026235eb639e555
#
_cell.length_a   1.000
_cell.length_b   1.000
_cell.length_c   1.000
_cell.angle_alpha   90.00
_cell.angle_beta   90.00
_cell.angle_gamma   90.00
#
_symmetry.space_group_name_H-M   'P 1'
#
loop_
_entity.id
_entity.type
_entity.pdbx_description
1 polymer ?
#
loop_
_entity_poly.entity_id
_entity_poly.type
_entity_poly.pdbx_seq_one_letter_code
_entity_poly.pdbx_strand_id
1 'polypeptide(L)'
;MPTINETAFIAPNATIIGDVEIGDETGIWFGCVIRGDVHEIRIGSRTNIQDLTMVHVAKGKFGTYIGDDVTIGHSAIIHACTLEDRSFVGMGATVMDGCVIEQGGMLGANALLSPGKRIPAGELWAGVPARKVRDLTQEEIEFFKVSADRYADLAQEYVTSIPKDLGKDS
;
A
#
# COMPACT_ATOMS: atom_id res chain seq x y z
N MET A 1 11.01 12.25 -11.81
CA MET A 1 9.61 12.04 -12.26
C MET A 1 9.25 10.60 -11.95
N PRO A 2 8.01 10.28 -11.65
CA PRO A 2 7.59 8.90 -11.41
C PRO A 2 7.89 7.97 -12.58
N THR A 3 8.31 6.75 -12.29
CA THR A 3 8.46 5.64 -13.24
C THR A 3 7.35 4.64 -12.95
N ILE A 4 6.41 4.50 -13.87
CA ILE A 4 5.21 3.67 -13.68
C ILE A 4 5.22 2.59 -14.77
N ASN A 5 5.05 1.34 -14.35
CA ASN A 5 4.92 0.23 -15.30
C ASN A 5 3.65 0.41 -16.16
N GLU A 6 3.73 0.06 -17.43
CA GLU A 6 2.62 0.25 -18.39
C GLU A 6 1.37 -0.58 -18.08
N THR A 7 1.52 -1.67 -17.31
CA THR A 7 0.41 -2.52 -16.88
C THR A 7 -0.22 -2.07 -15.55
N ALA A 8 0.37 -1.07 -14.87
CA ALA A 8 -0.18 -0.56 -13.63
C ALA A 8 -1.45 0.27 -13.88
N PHE A 9 -2.46 0.08 -13.04
CA PHE A 9 -3.65 0.92 -13.01
C PHE A 9 -3.42 2.14 -12.11
N ILE A 10 -3.56 3.33 -12.66
CA ILE A 10 -3.54 4.58 -11.91
C ILE A 10 -4.91 5.26 -12.09
N ALA A 11 -5.67 5.38 -11.01
CA ALA A 11 -6.95 6.05 -11.06
C ALA A 11 -6.80 7.52 -11.53
N PRO A 12 -7.73 8.05 -12.35
CA PRO A 12 -7.58 9.38 -12.97
C PRO A 12 -7.39 10.54 -11.99
N ASN A 13 -7.87 10.39 -10.75
CA ASN A 13 -7.74 11.38 -9.68
C ASN A 13 -6.69 11.01 -8.61
N ALA A 14 -5.87 9.99 -8.85
CA ALA A 14 -4.72 9.72 -8.01
C ALA A 14 -3.59 10.71 -8.32
N THR A 15 -2.85 11.11 -7.30
CA THR A 15 -1.72 12.04 -7.43
C THR A 15 -0.41 11.33 -7.13
N ILE A 16 0.50 11.28 -8.10
CA ILE A 16 1.82 10.64 -7.95
C ILE A 16 2.89 11.65 -8.34
N ILE A 17 3.77 12.00 -7.39
CA ILE A 17 4.83 13.00 -7.59
C ILE A 17 6.15 12.59 -6.96
N GLY A 18 7.24 13.07 -7.55
CA GLY A 18 8.61 12.89 -7.03
C GLY A 18 9.29 11.62 -7.51
N ASP A 19 10.18 11.08 -6.68
CA ASP A 19 10.93 9.87 -6.94
C ASP A 19 10.10 8.64 -6.52
N VAL A 20 9.26 8.16 -7.43
CA VAL A 20 8.34 7.04 -7.23
C VAL A 20 8.51 6.02 -8.34
N GLU A 21 8.67 4.75 -7.98
CA GLU A 21 8.61 3.62 -8.91
C GLU A 21 7.45 2.71 -8.56
N ILE A 22 6.68 2.27 -9.57
CA ILE A 22 5.50 1.40 -9.42
C ILE A 22 5.64 0.22 -10.37
N GLY A 23 5.57 -1.00 -9.80
CA GLY A 23 5.67 -2.27 -10.52
C GLY A 23 4.44 -2.62 -11.35
N ASP A 24 4.55 -3.75 -12.04
CA ASP A 24 3.51 -4.24 -12.95
C ASP A 24 2.24 -4.70 -12.21
N GLU A 25 1.11 -4.62 -12.89
CA GLU A 25 -0.22 -5.01 -12.40
C GLU A 25 -0.61 -4.41 -11.03
N THR A 26 0.10 -3.35 -10.60
CA THR A 26 -0.19 -2.64 -9.35
C THR A 26 -1.31 -1.64 -9.55
N GLY A 27 -2.25 -1.60 -8.60
CA GLY A 27 -3.39 -0.68 -8.62
C GLY A 27 -3.23 0.47 -7.62
N ILE A 28 -3.21 1.72 -8.12
CA ILE A 28 -3.32 2.93 -7.31
C ILE A 28 -4.72 3.50 -7.51
N TRP A 29 -5.53 3.35 -6.46
CA TRP A 29 -6.97 3.60 -6.55
C TRP A 29 -7.33 5.09 -6.35
N PHE A 30 -8.64 5.37 -6.35
CA PHE A 30 -9.15 6.75 -6.44
C PHE A 30 -8.76 7.61 -5.23
N GLY A 31 -8.32 8.84 -5.52
CA GLY A 31 -7.95 9.82 -4.52
C GLY A 31 -6.68 9.51 -3.72
N CYS A 32 -5.91 8.49 -4.11
CA CYS A 32 -4.62 8.22 -3.50
C CYS A 32 -3.61 9.35 -3.76
N VAL A 33 -2.75 9.62 -2.78
CA VAL A 33 -1.62 10.54 -2.94
C VAL A 33 -0.33 9.79 -2.62
N ILE A 34 0.54 9.65 -3.63
CA ILE A 34 1.86 9.01 -3.53
C ILE A 34 2.93 10.09 -3.76
N ARG A 35 3.59 10.52 -2.68
CA ARG A 35 4.47 11.69 -2.74
C ARG A 35 5.89 11.37 -2.28
N GLY A 36 6.80 11.12 -3.25
CA GLY A 36 8.23 10.91 -3.08
C GLY A 36 9.04 12.16 -3.34
N ASP A 37 8.72 13.29 -2.69
CA ASP A 37 9.29 14.60 -2.93
C ASP A 37 10.60 14.87 -2.19
N VAL A 38 10.86 14.17 -1.08
CA VAL A 38 12.05 14.37 -0.24
C VAL A 38 12.84 13.08 0.04
N HIS A 39 12.34 11.95 -0.44
CA HIS A 39 12.98 10.63 -0.47
C HIS A 39 12.25 9.74 -1.49
N GLU A 40 12.77 8.55 -1.75
CA GLU A 40 12.23 7.62 -2.72
C GLU A 40 11.05 6.79 -2.19
N ILE A 41 10.13 6.44 -3.08
CA ILE A 41 9.07 5.45 -2.89
C ILE A 41 9.26 4.34 -3.91
N ARG A 42 9.24 3.10 -3.47
CA ARG A 42 9.32 1.91 -4.33
C ARG A 42 8.14 1.00 -4.01
N ILE A 43 7.34 0.73 -5.01
CA ILE A 43 6.13 -0.10 -4.91
C ILE A 43 6.31 -1.26 -5.88
N GLY A 44 6.25 -2.47 -5.35
CA GLY A 44 6.39 -3.71 -6.11
C GLY A 44 5.21 -3.98 -7.04
N SER A 45 5.16 -5.21 -7.53
CA SER A 45 4.17 -5.68 -8.49
C SER A 45 2.93 -6.24 -7.79
N ARG A 46 1.77 -6.18 -8.49
CA ARG A 46 0.50 -6.78 -8.04
C ARG A 46 0.05 -6.32 -6.65
N THR A 47 0.52 -5.15 -6.25
CA THR A 47 0.19 -4.47 -5.00
C THR A 47 -1.02 -3.57 -5.22
N ASN A 48 -1.91 -3.48 -4.22
CA ASN A 48 -3.04 -2.57 -4.32
C ASN A 48 -3.02 -1.54 -3.18
N ILE A 49 -3.10 -0.28 -3.58
CA ILE A 49 -3.21 0.87 -2.67
C ILE A 49 -4.60 1.45 -2.87
N GLN A 50 -5.49 1.13 -1.93
CA GLN A 50 -6.92 1.41 -2.05
C GLN A 50 -7.23 2.87 -1.80
N ASP A 51 -8.45 3.26 -2.18
CA ASP A 51 -8.91 4.64 -2.28
C ASP A 51 -8.54 5.50 -1.07
N LEU A 52 -8.19 6.77 -1.34
CA LEU A 52 -7.87 7.81 -0.34
C LEU A 52 -6.65 7.53 0.53
N THR A 53 -5.82 6.56 0.16
CA THR A 53 -4.59 6.25 0.90
C THR A 53 -3.51 7.29 0.62
N MET A 54 -2.79 7.68 1.67
CA MET A 54 -1.61 8.56 1.60
C MET A 54 -0.32 7.73 1.76
N VAL A 55 0.62 7.87 0.82
CA VAL A 55 1.97 7.31 0.92
C VAL A 55 2.99 8.44 0.87
N HIS A 56 3.84 8.54 1.89
CA HIS A 56 4.85 9.58 1.97
C HIS A 56 6.16 9.08 2.58
N VAL A 57 7.14 9.98 2.70
CA VAL A 57 8.52 9.69 3.08
C VAL A 57 9.05 10.70 4.11
N ALA A 58 10.14 10.36 4.80
CA ALA A 58 10.80 11.25 5.76
C ALA A 58 12.11 11.80 5.18
N LYS A 59 12.24 13.11 5.10
CA LYS A 59 13.40 13.80 4.50
C LYS A 59 14.72 13.32 5.10
N GLY A 60 15.59 12.79 4.20
CA GLY A 60 16.97 12.43 4.54
C GLY A 60 17.09 11.29 5.55
N LYS A 61 16.01 10.52 5.81
CA LYS A 61 15.98 9.52 6.85
C LYS A 61 15.45 8.17 6.35
N PHE A 62 14.22 8.13 5.87
CA PHE A 62 13.59 6.89 5.41
C PHE A 62 12.75 7.13 4.15
N GLY A 63 12.95 6.28 3.15
CA GLY A 63 12.01 6.08 2.04
C GLY A 63 10.79 5.27 2.47
N THR A 64 9.95 4.95 1.50
CA THR A 64 8.85 4.01 1.68
C THR A 64 9.01 2.88 0.68
N TYR A 65 9.06 1.66 1.19
CA TYR A 65 9.28 0.46 0.40
C TYR A 65 8.12 -0.49 0.60
N ILE A 66 7.42 -0.81 -0.48
CA ILE A 66 6.25 -1.68 -0.50
C ILE A 66 6.56 -2.81 -1.47
N GLY A 67 6.53 -4.05 -0.99
CA GLY A 67 6.84 -5.25 -1.74
C GLY A 67 5.74 -5.65 -2.74
N ASP A 68 5.83 -6.89 -3.19
CA ASP A 68 4.89 -7.49 -4.12
C ASP A 68 3.67 -8.08 -3.40
N ASP A 69 2.53 -8.15 -4.10
CA ASP A 69 1.28 -8.74 -3.59
C ASP A 69 0.78 -8.11 -2.26
N VAL A 70 1.15 -6.86 -1.95
CA VAL A 70 0.72 -6.15 -0.73
C VAL A 70 -0.68 -5.59 -0.90
N THR A 71 -1.51 -5.72 0.14
CA THR A 71 -2.82 -5.05 0.21
C THR A 71 -2.79 -3.93 1.23
N ILE A 72 -3.10 -2.71 0.80
CA ILE A 72 -3.26 -1.53 1.65
C ILE A 72 -4.70 -1.04 1.54
N GLY A 73 -5.44 -1.21 2.62
CA GLY A 73 -6.86 -0.87 2.70
C GLY A 73 -7.13 0.63 2.58
N HIS A 74 -8.37 0.97 2.22
CA HIS A 74 -8.84 2.34 2.01
C HIS A 74 -8.45 3.29 3.15
N SER A 75 -8.10 4.53 2.81
CA SER A 75 -7.81 5.61 3.75
C SER A 75 -6.63 5.35 4.71
N ALA A 76 -5.73 4.43 4.38
CA ALA A 76 -4.54 4.19 5.19
C ALA A 76 -3.50 5.32 5.05
N ILE A 77 -2.63 5.46 6.05
CA ILE A 77 -1.47 6.35 6.01
C ILE A 77 -0.21 5.50 6.11
N ILE A 78 0.62 5.55 5.08
CA ILE A 78 1.88 4.81 4.97
C ILE A 78 3.01 5.83 4.91
N HIS A 79 3.80 5.92 5.98
CA HIS A 79 4.80 6.97 6.10
C HIS A 79 6.17 6.40 6.45
N ALA A 80 7.13 6.55 5.52
CA ALA A 80 8.55 6.29 5.74
C ALA A 80 8.85 4.90 6.34
N CYS A 81 8.31 3.83 5.75
CA CYS A 81 8.31 2.47 6.31
C CYS A 81 8.54 1.39 5.26
N THR A 82 8.64 0.16 5.69
CA THR A 82 8.77 -1.02 4.82
C THR A 82 7.60 -1.96 5.04
N LEU A 83 6.92 -2.30 3.96
CA LEU A 83 5.91 -3.33 3.88
C LEU A 83 6.48 -4.46 3.01
N GLU A 84 6.82 -5.58 3.61
CA GLU A 84 7.37 -6.71 2.85
C GLU A 84 6.27 -7.44 2.06
N ASP A 85 6.67 -8.32 1.15
CA ASP A 85 5.75 -9.03 0.25
C ASP A 85 4.58 -9.67 0.99
N ARG A 86 3.40 -9.59 0.39
CA ARG A 86 2.18 -10.17 0.94
C ARG A 86 1.82 -9.69 2.36
N SER A 87 2.36 -8.55 2.80
CA SER A 87 1.88 -7.92 4.02
C SER A 87 0.50 -7.28 3.81
N PHE A 88 -0.24 -7.11 4.89
CA PHE A 88 -1.61 -6.60 4.83
C PHE A 88 -1.80 -5.43 5.80
N VAL A 89 -2.26 -4.30 5.27
CA VAL A 89 -2.62 -3.11 6.06
C VAL A 89 -4.12 -2.90 5.97
N GLY A 90 -4.79 -2.95 7.11
CA GLY A 90 -6.25 -2.74 7.20
C GLY A 90 -6.68 -1.31 6.89
N MET A 91 -7.95 -1.13 6.54
CA MET A 91 -8.55 0.17 6.24
C MET A 91 -8.34 1.18 7.37
N GLY A 92 -7.98 2.42 7.02
CA GLY A 92 -7.77 3.50 7.97
C GLY A 92 -6.56 3.35 8.89
N ALA A 93 -5.75 2.31 8.73
CA ALA A 93 -4.58 2.10 9.58
C ALA A 93 -3.45 3.07 9.25
N THR A 94 -2.61 3.36 10.24
CA THR A 94 -1.45 4.25 10.11
C THR A 94 -0.17 3.49 10.41
N VAL A 95 0.77 3.48 9.46
CA VAL A 95 2.12 2.92 9.62
C VAL A 95 3.12 4.08 9.64
N MET A 96 3.85 4.23 10.75
CA MET A 96 4.75 5.35 10.99
C MET A 96 6.21 5.04 10.62
N ASP A 97 7.06 6.07 10.74
CA ASP A 97 8.47 6.07 10.37
C ASP A 97 9.27 4.89 10.92
N GLY A 98 10.06 4.27 10.04
CA GLY A 98 10.95 3.17 10.40
C GLY A 98 10.24 1.88 10.81
N CYS A 99 8.92 1.79 10.61
CA CYS A 99 8.18 0.55 10.84
C CYS A 99 8.49 -0.48 9.76
N VAL A 100 8.37 -1.75 10.12
CA VAL A 100 8.42 -2.88 9.18
C VAL A 100 7.24 -3.79 9.43
N ILE A 101 6.51 -4.14 8.40
CA ILE A 101 5.56 -5.26 8.42
C ILE A 101 6.19 -6.36 7.58
N GLU A 102 6.59 -7.45 8.24
CA GLU A 102 7.23 -8.58 7.57
C GLU A 102 6.25 -9.33 6.67
N GLN A 103 6.81 -10.12 5.77
CA GLN A 103 6.05 -10.91 4.81
C GLN A 103 4.91 -11.70 5.48
N GLY A 104 3.68 -11.48 5.02
CA GLY A 104 2.49 -12.12 5.60
C GLY A 104 2.11 -11.62 7.00
N GLY A 105 2.70 -10.52 7.48
CA GLY A 105 2.24 -9.82 8.69
C GLY A 105 1.02 -8.94 8.41
N MET A 106 0.21 -8.67 9.42
CA MET A 106 -1.02 -7.89 9.29
C MET A 106 -1.15 -6.80 10.35
N LEU A 107 -1.43 -5.57 9.91
CA LEU A 107 -1.93 -4.49 10.75
C LEU A 107 -3.44 -4.36 10.55
N GLY A 108 -4.20 -4.48 11.63
CA GLY A 108 -5.67 -4.41 11.62
C GLY A 108 -6.21 -3.03 11.26
N ALA A 109 -7.49 -2.96 10.86
CA ALA A 109 -8.16 -1.72 10.51
C ALA A 109 -8.12 -0.69 11.65
N ASN A 110 -7.94 0.60 11.30
CA ASN A 110 -7.84 1.75 12.22
C ASN A 110 -6.73 1.62 13.28
N ALA A 111 -5.76 0.74 13.08
CA ALA A 111 -4.65 0.59 14.00
C ALA A 111 -3.54 1.61 13.73
N LEU A 112 -2.78 1.98 14.76
CA LEU A 112 -1.59 2.83 14.68
C LEU A 112 -0.34 2.04 15.04
N LEU A 113 0.51 1.75 14.06
CA LEU A 113 1.84 1.18 14.28
C LEU A 113 2.83 2.32 14.57
N SER A 114 3.23 2.42 15.83
CA SER A 114 4.12 3.49 16.32
C SER A 114 5.52 3.39 15.72
N PRO A 115 6.25 4.52 15.58
CA PRO A 115 7.56 4.56 14.94
C PRO A 115 8.54 3.46 15.38
N GLY A 116 9.26 2.89 14.42
CA GLY A 116 10.29 1.88 14.64
C GLY A 116 9.76 0.52 15.07
N LYS A 117 8.46 0.27 15.03
CA LYS A 117 7.87 -1.03 15.37
C LYS A 117 7.94 -2.00 14.20
N ARG A 118 8.00 -3.28 14.54
CA ARG A 118 8.02 -4.38 13.58
C ARG A 118 6.88 -5.34 13.88
N ILE A 119 6.12 -5.70 12.86
CA ILE A 119 5.14 -6.80 12.91
C ILE A 119 5.82 -8.01 12.29
N PRO A 120 6.09 -9.07 13.06
CA PRO A 120 6.65 -10.31 12.53
C PRO A 120 5.70 -11.00 11.53
N ALA A 121 6.30 -11.86 10.70
CA ALA A 121 5.57 -12.71 9.77
C ALA A 121 4.48 -13.52 10.49
N GLY A 122 3.29 -13.59 9.90
CA GLY A 122 2.17 -14.37 10.44
C GLY A 122 1.51 -13.82 11.70
N GLU A 123 1.79 -12.59 12.10
CA GLU A 123 1.16 -11.96 13.26
C GLU A 123 0.10 -10.92 12.87
N LEU A 124 -1.01 -10.90 13.60
CA LEU A 124 -2.00 -9.82 13.59
C LEU A 124 -1.73 -8.86 14.75
N TRP A 125 -1.52 -7.59 14.39
CA TRP A 125 -1.44 -6.49 15.35
C TRP A 125 -2.60 -5.51 15.14
N ALA A 126 -3.17 -4.99 16.23
CA ALA A 126 -4.27 -4.04 16.18
C ALA A 126 -4.26 -3.06 17.36
N GLY A 127 -5.09 -2.00 17.28
CA GLY A 127 -5.28 -1.00 18.32
C GLY A 127 -4.43 0.26 18.13
N VAL A 128 -4.57 1.22 19.04
CA VAL A 128 -3.88 2.52 19.06
C VAL A 128 -3.30 2.75 20.45
N PRO A 129 -1.99 2.55 20.65
CA PRO A 129 -1.01 2.01 19.72
C PRO A 129 -1.19 0.51 19.46
N ALA A 130 -0.83 0.05 18.27
CA ALA A 130 -0.98 -1.37 17.90
C ALA A 130 -0.11 -2.29 18.76
N ARG A 131 -0.68 -3.45 19.08
CA ARG A 131 -0.02 -4.55 19.81
C ARG A 131 -0.41 -5.87 19.15
N LYS A 132 0.41 -6.89 19.34
CA LYS A 132 0.07 -8.25 18.93
C LYS A 132 -1.26 -8.68 19.55
N VAL A 133 -2.19 -9.12 18.71
CA VAL A 133 -3.47 -9.70 19.11
C VAL A 133 -3.36 -11.22 19.15
N ARG A 134 -2.86 -11.82 18.07
CA ARG A 134 -2.69 -13.26 17.89
C ARG A 134 -1.83 -13.58 16.66
N ASP A 135 -1.51 -14.84 16.51
CA ASP A 135 -1.00 -15.35 15.24
C ASP A 135 -2.15 -15.45 14.22
N LEU A 136 -1.82 -15.27 12.95
CA LEU A 136 -2.73 -15.48 11.83
C LEU A 136 -2.91 -16.98 11.57
N THR A 137 -4.09 -17.36 11.10
CA THR A 137 -4.31 -18.71 10.58
C THR A 137 -3.69 -18.85 9.18
N GLN A 138 -3.43 -20.09 8.77
CA GLN A 138 -2.93 -20.38 7.41
C GLN A 138 -3.90 -19.86 6.34
N GLU A 139 -5.20 -19.98 6.57
CA GLU A 139 -6.24 -19.48 5.65
C GLU A 139 -6.21 -17.94 5.50
N GLU A 140 -5.94 -17.22 6.60
CA GLU A 140 -5.81 -15.75 6.56
C GLU A 140 -4.58 -15.33 5.76
N ILE A 141 -3.45 -16.01 5.93
CA ILE A 141 -2.22 -15.73 5.18
C ILE A 141 -2.41 -16.03 3.68
N GLU A 142 -3.08 -17.13 3.35
CA GLU A 142 -3.41 -17.49 1.96
C GLU A 142 -4.38 -16.48 1.34
N PHE A 143 -5.32 -15.94 2.13
CA PHE A 143 -6.24 -14.91 1.67
C PHE A 143 -5.53 -13.62 1.23
N PHE A 144 -4.36 -13.28 1.76
CA PHE A 144 -3.63 -12.08 1.34
C PHE A 144 -3.24 -12.16 -0.14
N LYS A 145 -2.79 -13.35 -0.59
CA LYS A 145 -2.51 -13.57 -2.02
C LYS A 145 -3.78 -13.50 -2.86
N VAL A 146 -4.88 -14.11 -2.38
CA VAL A 146 -6.18 -14.05 -3.07
C VAL A 146 -6.68 -12.61 -3.19
N SER A 147 -6.49 -11.80 -2.14
CA SER A 147 -6.83 -10.37 -2.15
C SER A 147 -6.02 -9.61 -3.20
N ALA A 148 -4.70 -9.81 -3.23
CA ALA A 148 -3.82 -9.18 -4.21
C ALA A 148 -4.20 -9.57 -5.65
N ASP A 149 -4.46 -10.85 -5.92
CA ASP A 149 -4.88 -11.34 -7.23
C ASP A 149 -6.19 -10.69 -7.69
N ARG A 150 -7.20 -10.65 -6.83
CA ARG A 150 -8.48 -10.00 -7.14
C ARG A 150 -8.34 -8.54 -7.51
N TYR A 151 -7.49 -7.80 -6.79
CA TYR A 151 -7.26 -6.39 -7.08
C TYR A 151 -6.41 -6.18 -8.33
N ALA A 152 -5.47 -7.08 -8.64
CA ALA A 152 -4.73 -7.04 -9.89
C ALA A 152 -5.67 -7.27 -11.09
N ASP A 153 -6.54 -8.29 -11.03
CA ASP A 153 -7.55 -8.56 -12.06
C ASP A 153 -8.50 -7.37 -12.23
N LEU A 154 -9.02 -6.83 -11.11
CA LEU A 154 -9.89 -5.66 -11.12
C LEU A 154 -9.19 -4.44 -11.73
N ALA A 155 -7.91 -4.22 -11.42
CA ALA A 155 -7.12 -3.14 -11.99
C ALA A 155 -7.05 -3.23 -13.52
N GLN A 156 -6.87 -4.43 -14.08
CA GLN A 156 -6.85 -4.65 -15.54
C GLN A 156 -8.23 -4.38 -16.20
N GLU A 157 -9.32 -4.73 -15.52
CA GLU A 157 -10.66 -4.36 -15.97
C GLU A 157 -10.82 -2.83 -16.05
N TYR A 158 -10.32 -2.12 -15.05
CA TYR A 158 -10.38 -0.65 -14.99
C TYR A 158 -9.48 0.02 -16.03
N VAL A 159 -8.31 -0.51 -16.33
CA VAL A 159 -7.44 0.00 -17.42
C VAL A 159 -8.20 0.04 -18.75
N THR A 160 -9.08 -0.93 -19.00
CA THR A 160 -9.82 -1.06 -20.25
C THR A 160 -11.19 -0.37 -20.24
N SER A 161 -11.83 -0.19 -19.09
CA SER A 161 -13.22 0.26 -18.97
C SER A 161 -13.38 1.72 -18.55
N ILE A 162 -12.41 2.32 -17.85
CA ILE A 162 -12.53 3.72 -17.43
C ILE A 162 -12.10 4.66 -18.53
N PRO A 163 -12.94 5.66 -18.90
CA PRO A 163 -12.54 6.72 -19.81
C PRO A 163 -11.33 7.48 -19.24
N LYS A 164 -10.27 7.65 -20.06
CA LYS A 164 -9.05 8.36 -19.66
C LYS A 164 -9.27 9.85 -19.31
N ASP A 165 -10.50 10.35 -19.52
CA ASP A 165 -10.89 11.76 -19.35
C ASP A 165 -11.80 12.01 -18.15
N LEU A 166 -12.00 11.04 -17.26
CA LEU A 166 -12.75 11.24 -16.01
C LEU A 166 -12.12 12.39 -15.19
N GLY A 167 -12.84 13.52 -15.09
CA GLY A 167 -12.43 14.68 -14.30
C GLY A 167 -11.83 15.85 -15.07
N LYS A 168 -11.80 15.82 -16.40
CA LYS A 168 -11.33 16.97 -17.24
C LYS A 168 -12.43 17.96 -17.63
N ASP A 169 -13.70 17.61 -17.38
CA ASP A 169 -14.87 18.42 -17.78
C ASP A 169 -15.62 19.01 -16.56
N SER A 170 -14.91 19.46 -15.51
CA SER A 170 -15.52 20.19 -14.40
C SER A 170 -14.76 21.46 -14.07
#